data_da2a19730c8c4eb6cbe35918cc3b6664
#
_entry.id   da2a19730c8c4eb6cbe35918cc3b6664
#
_cell.length_a   1.000
_cell.length_b   1.000
_cell.length_c   1.000
_cell.angle_alpha   90.00
_cell.angle_beta   90.00
_cell.angle_gamma   90.00
#
_symmetry.space_group_name_H-M   'P 1'
#
loop_
_entity.id
_entity.type
_entity.pdbx_description
1 polymer ?
#
loop_
_entity_poly.entity_id
_entity_poly.type
_entity_poly.pdbx_seq_one_letter_code
_entity_poly.pdbx_strand_id
1 'polypeptide(L)'
;MNEEMKRQIREADLPEKTKQDIESYLEGKSFTDEQFTRIINRVIEEYSNTRIEPCEAVGIVAAQSIGEPGTQMTMRTFHYAGVAEINVTLGLPRLIEIMDARKSPSTPTMTIYLMEEWVTNRDRAREVSWQIEAAPLHEFGDITIDMVNMQVLVQLNTQVCDRRKITVEEILDKAPKKIRDRHHYRDFEFETNLKGASLVFFPKNRESYQNLFQMAEYVRNVIVQGIDDIERVVVRKENGEYILYTEGSNLKDVFGVEGVDMARTRSNNIAEISEVLGIEAGRNAIIDEAISTLREQGISVDVRHIMLVADMMCMDGEVKQIGRHGIAGEKESVLSRAAFEVTVNHLLDAAVANEVDVLEGVTENVIVGQPIQLGTGDVRLVARPIK
;
A
#
# COMPACT_ATOMS: atom_id res chain seq x y z
N MET A 1 -26.18 20.40 23.16
CA MET A 1 -27.12 19.58 22.36
C MET A 1 -27.94 18.72 23.30
N ASN A 2 -29.30 18.76 23.21
CA ASN A 2 -30.19 18.00 24.09
C ASN A 2 -30.26 16.52 23.63
N GLU A 3 -30.63 15.61 24.55
CA GLU A 3 -30.82 14.17 24.27
C GLU A 3 -31.82 13.91 23.12
N GLU A 4 -32.85 14.76 23.03
CA GLU A 4 -33.89 14.71 22.01
C GLU A 4 -33.35 15.06 20.61
N MET A 5 -32.43 16.02 20.52
CA MET A 5 -31.71 16.35 19.28
C MET A 5 -30.80 15.20 18.81
N LYS A 6 -30.07 14.54 19.72
CA LYS A 6 -29.28 13.38 19.43
C LYS A 6 -30.13 12.22 18.91
N ARG A 7 -31.29 12.03 19.48
CA ARG A 7 -32.24 11.01 19.04
C ARG A 7 -32.72 11.27 17.60
N GLN A 8 -33.06 12.54 17.28
CA GLN A 8 -33.48 12.91 15.92
C GLN A 8 -32.37 12.66 14.88
N ILE A 9 -31.11 12.92 15.22
CA ILE A 9 -29.98 12.60 14.32
C ILE A 9 -29.88 11.08 14.09
N ARG A 10 -30.00 10.28 15.14
CA ARG A 10 -29.91 8.81 15.04
C ARG A 10 -31.06 8.20 14.24
N GLU A 11 -32.28 8.75 14.35
CA GLU A 11 -33.46 8.29 13.63
C GLU A 11 -33.49 8.78 12.16
N ALA A 12 -32.68 9.77 11.78
CA ALA A 12 -32.59 10.25 10.41
C ALA A 12 -32.02 9.20 9.45
N ASP A 13 -32.59 9.13 8.23
CA ASP A 13 -32.10 8.24 7.15
C ASP A 13 -30.81 8.80 6.51
N LEU A 14 -29.73 8.74 7.26
CA LEU A 14 -28.40 9.23 6.89
C LEU A 14 -27.34 8.18 7.23
N PRO A 15 -26.20 8.14 6.49
CA PRO A 15 -25.06 7.29 6.84
C PRO A 15 -24.51 7.62 8.23
N GLU A 16 -24.01 6.61 8.95
CA GLU A 16 -23.45 6.75 10.29
C GLU A 16 -22.32 7.81 10.37
N LYS A 17 -21.47 7.87 9.36
CA LYS A 17 -20.40 8.88 9.27
C LYS A 17 -20.98 10.30 9.23
N THR A 18 -21.99 10.53 8.39
CA THR A 18 -22.67 11.83 8.30
C THR A 18 -23.34 12.21 9.59
N LYS A 19 -23.93 11.24 10.32
CA LYS A 19 -24.51 11.49 11.65
C LYS A 19 -23.44 11.94 12.65
N GLN A 20 -22.29 11.26 12.67
CA GLN A 20 -21.16 11.63 13.53
C GLN A 20 -20.60 13.02 13.18
N ASP A 21 -20.47 13.32 11.89
CA ASP A 21 -20.01 14.63 11.42
C ASP A 21 -20.99 15.74 11.85
N ILE A 22 -22.31 15.52 11.77
CA ILE A 22 -23.33 16.45 12.25
C ILE A 22 -23.21 16.65 13.75
N GLU A 23 -23.08 15.56 14.53
CA GLU A 23 -22.92 15.64 15.99
C GLU A 23 -21.70 16.47 16.36
N SER A 24 -20.55 16.21 15.74
CA SER A 24 -19.30 16.92 15.99
C SER A 24 -19.36 18.40 15.60
N TYR A 25 -20.02 18.71 14.48
CA TYR A 25 -20.13 20.09 13.97
C TYR A 25 -21.09 20.94 14.79
N LEU A 26 -22.10 20.31 15.38
CA LEU A 26 -23.10 20.98 16.23
C LEU A 26 -22.69 21.03 17.71
N GLU A 27 -21.66 20.30 18.11
CA GLU A 27 -21.14 20.27 19.46
C GLU A 27 -20.61 21.65 19.88
N GLY A 28 -21.00 22.16 21.02
CA GLY A 28 -20.62 23.51 21.52
C GLY A 28 -21.41 24.68 20.95
N LYS A 29 -22.36 24.45 20.04
CA LYS A 29 -23.24 25.52 19.51
C LYS A 29 -24.63 25.46 20.14
N SER A 30 -25.26 26.62 20.36
CA SER A 30 -26.62 26.72 20.87
C SER A 30 -27.60 26.98 19.73
N PHE A 31 -28.63 26.14 19.63
CA PHE A 31 -29.70 26.25 18.62
C PHE A 31 -31.05 26.22 19.30
N THR A 32 -32.06 26.87 18.68
CA THR A 32 -33.47 26.65 19.01
C THR A 32 -33.94 25.35 18.33
N ASP A 33 -34.98 24.72 18.89
CA ASP A 33 -35.52 23.46 18.34
C ASP A 33 -35.98 23.59 16.87
N GLU A 34 -36.54 24.76 16.53
CA GLU A 34 -36.95 25.09 15.18
C GLU A 34 -35.75 25.18 14.22
N GLN A 35 -34.66 25.81 14.65
CA GLN A 35 -33.45 25.92 13.84
C GLN A 35 -32.79 24.56 13.63
N PHE A 36 -32.77 23.74 14.68
CA PHE A 36 -32.21 22.38 14.59
C PHE A 36 -33.00 21.53 13.60
N THR A 37 -34.33 21.47 13.71
CA THR A 37 -35.19 20.73 12.80
C THR A 37 -35.01 21.20 11.34
N ARG A 38 -34.85 22.51 11.14
CA ARG A 38 -34.60 23.07 9.81
C ARG A 38 -33.26 22.65 9.25
N ILE A 39 -32.21 22.57 10.08
CA ILE A 39 -30.89 22.08 9.68
C ILE A 39 -30.96 20.61 9.28
N ILE A 40 -31.56 19.75 10.10
CA ILE A 40 -31.66 18.32 9.83
C ILE A 40 -32.46 18.07 8.55
N ASN A 41 -33.62 18.73 8.38
CA ASN A 41 -34.40 18.57 7.16
C ASN A 41 -33.62 19.00 5.90
N ARG A 42 -32.83 20.08 5.98
CA ARG A 42 -32.01 20.52 4.88
C ARG A 42 -30.90 19.54 4.56
N VAL A 43 -30.27 18.95 5.58
CA VAL A 43 -29.25 17.92 5.39
C VAL A 43 -29.85 16.68 4.73
N ILE A 44 -31.03 16.23 5.15
CA ILE A 44 -31.73 15.09 4.54
C ILE A 44 -32.06 15.39 3.09
N GLU A 45 -32.58 16.59 2.78
CA GLU A 45 -32.90 17.02 1.43
C GLU A 45 -31.65 17.03 0.53
N GLU A 46 -30.55 17.65 1.00
CA GLU A 46 -29.28 17.67 0.27
C GLU A 46 -28.71 16.27 0.07
N TYR A 47 -28.78 15.42 1.10
CA TYR A 47 -28.33 14.04 0.98
C TYR A 47 -29.17 13.24 -0.04
N SER A 48 -30.49 13.44 -0.04
CA SER A 48 -31.35 12.78 -1.03
C SER A 48 -31.02 13.21 -2.48
N ASN A 49 -30.67 14.48 -2.67
CA ASN A 49 -30.28 15.02 -3.98
C ASN A 49 -28.89 14.53 -4.44
N THR A 50 -28.07 13.95 -3.54
CA THR A 50 -26.79 13.33 -3.92
C THR A 50 -26.90 11.87 -4.29
N ARG A 51 -28.07 11.25 -4.14
CA ARG A 51 -28.29 9.86 -4.58
C ARG A 51 -28.36 9.83 -6.10
N ILE A 52 -27.73 8.80 -6.66
CA ILE A 52 -27.78 8.53 -8.08
C ILE A 52 -29.16 7.97 -8.45
N GLU A 53 -29.64 8.26 -9.66
CA GLU A 53 -30.92 7.73 -10.13
C GLU A 53 -30.85 6.21 -10.28
N PRO A 54 -31.96 5.49 -10.04
CA PRO A 54 -32.03 4.05 -10.31
C PRO A 54 -31.67 3.74 -11.77
N CYS A 55 -31.00 2.62 -11.98
CA CYS A 55 -30.58 2.13 -13.30
C CYS A 55 -29.47 2.95 -13.98
N GLU A 56 -28.79 3.84 -13.26
CA GLU A 56 -27.62 4.55 -13.79
C GLU A 56 -26.39 3.62 -13.85
N ALA A 57 -25.59 3.78 -14.90
CA ALA A 57 -24.37 2.99 -15.11
C ALA A 57 -23.20 3.47 -14.19
N VAL A 58 -23.28 3.16 -12.89
CA VAL A 58 -22.39 3.70 -11.84
C VAL A 58 -20.92 3.42 -12.11
N GLY A 59 -20.60 2.22 -12.61
CA GLY A 59 -19.22 1.83 -12.93
C GLY A 59 -18.62 2.67 -14.06
N ILE A 60 -19.41 2.99 -15.10
CA ILE A 60 -18.96 3.85 -16.20
C ILE A 60 -18.75 5.28 -15.69
N VAL A 61 -19.68 5.79 -14.87
CA VAL A 61 -19.57 7.12 -14.26
C VAL A 61 -18.32 7.22 -13.37
N ALA A 62 -18.06 6.19 -12.56
CA ALA A 62 -16.86 6.14 -11.73
C ALA A 62 -15.57 6.11 -12.57
N ALA A 63 -15.50 5.26 -13.60
CA ALA A 63 -14.34 5.17 -14.48
C ALA A 63 -14.06 6.50 -15.21
N GLN A 64 -15.10 7.17 -15.71
CA GLN A 64 -14.95 8.49 -16.34
C GLN A 64 -14.55 9.57 -15.35
N SER A 65 -15.12 9.58 -14.15
CA SER A 65 -14.84 10.58 -13.11
C SER A 65 -13.42 10.47 -12.55
N ILE A 66 -12.81 9.30 -12.61
CA ILE A 66 -11.40 9.08 -12.23
C ILE A 66 -10.48 9.31 -13.44
N GLY A 67 -10.88 8.86 -14.62
CA GLY A 67 -10.05 8.92 -15.84
C GLY A 67 -9.92 10.33 -16.40
N GLU A 68 -10.98 11.14 -16.39
CA GLU A 68 -10.93 12.52 -16.91
C GLU A 68 -9.86 13.38 -16.20
N PRO A 69 -9.86 13.47 -14.86
CA PRO A 69 -8.80 14.18 -14.16
C PRO A 69 -7.42 13.58 -14.37
N GLY A 70 -7.33 12.26 -14.56
CA GLY A 70 -6.08 11.56 -14.85
C GLY A 70 -5.39 12.11 -16.11
N THR A 71 -6.14 12.52 -17.12
CA THR A 71 -5.57 13.12 -18.34
C THR A 71 -4.95 14.51 -18.10
N GLN A 72 -5.34 15.17 -17.03
CA GLN A 72 -4.83 16.49 -16.62
C GLN A 72 -3.57 16.39 -15.75
N MET A 73 -3.29 15.20 -15.21
CA MET A 73 -2.08 14.96 -14.43
C MET A 73 -0.85 15.05 -15.34
N THR A 74 0.09 15.92 -14.97
CA THR A 74 1.37 15.99 -15.66
C THR A 74 2.26 14.85 -15.16
N MET A 75 3.03 14.23 -16.06
CA MET A 75 4.04 13.22 -15.74
C MET A 75 5.24 13.79 -14.95
N ARG A 76 5.14 15.01 -14.45
CA ARG A 76 6.20 15.61 -13.64
C ARG A 76 6.21 14.98 -12.25
N THR A 77 7.31 14.36 -11.91
CA THR A 77 7.67 14.05 -10.53
C THR A 77 7.82 15.38 -9.77
N PHE A 78 6.82 15.72 -8.97
CA PHE A 78 6.99 16.79 -8.00
C PHE A 78 7.88 16.24 -6.87
N HIS A 79 9.05 16.81 -6.70
CA HIS A 79 9.80 16.60 -5.47
C HIS A 79 8.94 17.15 -4.32
N TYR A 80 8.51 16.27 -3.46
CA TYR A 80 7.74 16.64 -2.27
C TYR A 80 8.57 17.65 -1.47
N ALA A 81 8.10 18.88 -1.38
CA ALA A 81 8.83 20.00 -0.76
C ALA A 81 9.10 19.82 0.75
N GLY A 82 8.66 18.71 1.32
CA GLY A 82 8.81 18.38 2.74
C GLY A 82 9.79 17.23 3.03
N VAL A 83 9.96 16.25 2.12
CA VAL A 83 10.84 15.09 2.28
C VAL A 83 11.82 15.06 1.10
N ALA A 84 12.74 16.02 1.06
CA ALA A 84 13.77 16.12 0.01
C ALA A 84 14.72 14.89 -0.05
N GLU A 85 14.55 13.94 0.85
CA GLU A 85 15.48 12.82 1.04
C GLU A 85 14.91 11.47 0.61
N ILE A 86 13.59 11.34 0.39
CA ILE A 86 12.95 10.08 -0.02
C ILE A 86 12.27 10.28 -1.36
N ASN A 87 12.64 9.45 -2.34
CA ASN A 87 12.00 9.44 -3.64
C ASN A 87 10.64 8.75 -3.53
N VAL A 88 9.56 9.46 -3.89
CA VAL A 88 8.20 8.90 -3.94
C VAL A 88 7.64 9.10 -5.33
N THR A 89 7.06 8.06 -5.91
CA THR A 89 6.31 8.18 -7.17
C THR A 89 4.99 8.88 -6.88
N LEU A 90 4.74 10.01 -7.55
CA LEU A 90 3.56 10.85 -7.37
C LEU A 90 2.79 11.01 -8.68
N GLY A 91 1.51 11.34 -8.58
CA GLY A 91 0.67 11.64 -9.72
C GLY A 91 0.23 10.42 -10.53
N LEU A 92 0.11 10.57 -11.85
CA LEU A 92 -0.42 9.54 -12.73
C LEU A 92 0.31 8.19 -12.67
N PRO A 93 1.65 8.11 -12.63
CA PRO A 93 2.34 6.82 -12.48
C PRO A 93 1.93 6.07 -11.22
N ARG A 94 1.75 6.76 -10.10
CA ARG A 94 1.31 6.14 -8.84
C ARG A 94 -0.13 5.67 -8.94
N LEU A 95 -1.02 6.46 -9.54
CA LEU A 95 -2.40 6.04 -9.74
C LEU A 95 -2.49 4.77 -10.61
N ILE A 96 -1.68 4.69 -11.67
CA ILE A 96 -1.60 3.50 -12.52
C ILE A 96 -1.09 2.29 -11.71
N GLU A 97 -0.05 2.44 -10.88
CA GLU A 97 0.44 1.35 -10.02
C GLU A 97 -0.63 0.81 -9.08
N ILE A 98 -1.46 1.69 -8.50
CA ILE A 98 -2.57 1.32 -7.62
C ILE A 98 -3.62 0.53 -8.39
N MET A 99 -4.04 1.01 -9.57
CA MET A 99 -5.08 0.37 -10.40
C MET A 99 -4.61 -0.95 -11.02
N ASP A 100 -3.31 -1.08 -11.28
CA ASP A 100 -2.67 -2.30 -11.75
C ASP A 100 -2.38 -3.31 -10.62
N ALA A 101 -2.71 -2.97 -9.38
CA ALA A 101 -2.45 -3.79 -8.19
C ALA A 101 -1.03 -4.36 -8.17
N ARG A 102 -0.02 -3.53 -8.41
CA ARG A 102 1.38 -3.98 -8.42
C ARG A 102 1.76 -4.54 -7.06
N LYS A 103 2.33 -5.75 -7.04
CA LYS A 103 2.78 -6.42 -5.81
C LYS A 103 3.86 -5.62 -5.06
N SER A 104 4.74 -4.95 -5.81
CA SER A 104 5.76 -4.08 -5.24
C SER A 104 5.71 -2.74 -5.95
N PRO A 105 5.44 -1.64 -5.25
CA PRO A 105 5.50 -0.29 -5.81
C PRO A 105 6.94 0.06 -6.23
N SER A 106 7.09 1.01 -7.15
CA SER A 106 8.41 1.44 -7.62
C SER A 106 9.26 2.07 -6.52
N THR A 107 8.62 2.73 -5.58
CA THR A 107 9.23 3.34 -4.40
C THR A 107 8.44 2.93 -3.16
N PRO A 108 8.74 1.76 -2.56
CA PRO A 108 8.09 1.35 -1.34
C PRO A 108 8.49 2.27 -0.19
N THR A 109 7.52 2.75 0.56
CA THR A 109 7.72 3.64 1.71
C THR A 109 6.76 3.31 2.83
N MET A 110 7.19 3.53 4.06
CA MET A 110 6.36 3.39 5.24
C MET A 110 6.43 4.63 6.11
N THR A 111 5.33 4.94 6.76
CA THR A 111 5.26 5.95 7.82
C THR A 111 5.01 5.23 9.13
N ILE A 112 6.01 5.18 9.99
CA ILE A 112 5.97 4.45 11.25
C ILE A 112 5.76 5.43 12.39
N TYR A 113 4.71 5.20 13.15
CA TYR A 113 4.41 5.94 14.37
C TYR A 113 4.92 5.18 15.58
N LEU A 114 5.34 5.93 16.59
CA LEU A 114 5.86 5.38 17.83
C LEU A 114 4.80 5.42 18.93
N MET A 115 4.89 4.48 19.89
CA MET A 115 4.07 4.48 21.09
C MET A 115 4.31 5.71 21.96
N GLU A 116 3.35 6.10 22.80
CA GLU A 116 3.36 7.33 23.61
C GLU A 116 4.65 7.56 24.40
N GLU A 117 5.25 6.53 24.96
CA GLU A 117 6.50 6.61 25.70
C GLU A 117 7.73 6.96 24.84
N TRP A 118 7.66 6.70 23.53
CA TRP A 118 8.76 6.82 22.56
C TRP A 118 8.64 8.05 21.68
N VAL A 119 7.42 8.57 21.55
CA VAL A 119 7.04 9.68 20.64
C VAL A 119 7.77 10.97 20.95
N THR A 120 8.04 11.28 22.22
CA THR A 120 8.63 12.56 22.64
C THR A 120 10.14 12.53 22.75
N ASN A 121 10.76 11.35 22.81
CA ASN A 121 12.19 11.19 23.06
C ASN A 121 12.96 10.88 21.77
N ARG A 122 13.83 11.82 21.36
CA ARG A 122 14.65 11.69 20.14
C ARG A 122 15.59 10.48 20.18
N ASP A 123 16.19 10.20 21.33
CA ASP A 123 17.19 9.13 21.43
C ASP A 123 16.52 7.76 21.32
N ARG A 124 15.35 7.59 21.94
CA ARG A 124 14.54 6.38 21.78
C ARG A 124 14.04 6.20 20.34
N ALA A 125 13.57 7.26 19.70
CA ALA A 125 13.17 7.20 18.28
C ALA A 125 14.32 6.77 17.37
N ARG A 126 15.55 7.20 17.70
CA ARG A 126 16.78 6.78 17.00
C ARG A 126 17.10 5.31 17.24
N GLU A 127 16.91 4.81 18.44
CA GLU A 127 17.10 3.39 18.74
C GLU A 127 16.18 2.51 17.90
N VAL A 128 14.90 2.88 17.81
CA VAL A 128 13.95 2.18 16.94
C VAL A 128 14.35 2.30 15.47
N SER A 129 14.84 3.47 15.02
CA SER A 129 15.28 3.61 13.64
C SER A 129 16.46 2.69 13.30
N TRP A 130 17.39 2.48 14.21
CA TRP A 130 18.51 1.54 14.00
C TRP A 130 18.11 0.07 14.05
N GLN A 131 17.02 -0.26 14.78
CA GLN A 131 16.48 -1.62 14.77
C GLN A 131 15.74 -1.94 13.48
N ILE A 132 15.22 -0.93 12.79
CA ILE A 132 14.46 -1.06 11.54
C ILE A 132 15.38 -0.96 10.32
N GLU A 133 16.30 0.01 10.29
CA GLU A 133 17.21 0.27 9.16
C GLU A 133 18.16 -0.90 8.91
N ALA A 134 18.15 -1.41 7.68
CA ALA A 134 19.05 -2.49 7.27
C ALA A 134 20.49 -1.99 7.25
N ALA A 135 21.32 -2.55 8.11
CA ALA A 135 22.72 -2.24 8.16
C ALA A 135 23.57 -3.42 7.68
N PRO A 136 24.19 -3.28 6.50
CA PRO A 136 25.07 -4.30 5.95
C PRO A 136 26.42 -4.35 6.69
N LEU A 137 27.07 -5.50 6.62
CA LEU A 137 28.28 -5.78 7.39
C LEU A 137 29.43 -4.79 7.10
N HIS A 138 29.49 -4.22 5.89
CA HIS A 138 30.53 -3.25 5.53
C HIS A 138 30.41 -1.91 6.28
N GLU A 139 29.27 -1.58 6.88
CA GLU A 139 29.12 -0.40 7.72
C GLU A 139 29.74 -0.58 9.11
N PHE A 140 29.85 -1.83 9.56
CA PHE A 140 30.38 -2.16 10.88
C PHE A 140 31.90 -2.41 10.89
N GLY A 141 32.54 -2.55 9.73
CA GLY A 141 33.97 -2.82 9.68
C GLY A 141 34.55 -2.86 8.28
N ASP A 142 35.87 -2.96 8.24
CA ASP A 142 36.61 -3.05 7.00
C ASP A 142 36.67 -4.49 6.50
N ILE A 143 36.40 -4.68 5.21
CA ILE A 143 36.43 -5.99 4.56
C ILE A 143 37.65 -6.05 3.64
N THR A 144 38.57 -6.93 3.95
CA THR A 144 39.79 -7.14 3.16
C THR A 144 39.84 -8.53 2.57
N ILE A 145 40.30 -8.62 1.32
CA ILE A 145 40.45 -9.89 0.61
C ILE A 145 41.95 -10.28 0.63
N ASP A 146 42.26 -11.39 1.26
CA ASP A 146 43.57 -11.97 1.22
C ASP A 146 43.65 -13.04 0.11
N MET A 147 44.32 -12.67 -0.99
CA MET A 147 44.46 -13.55 -2.15
C MET A 147 45.49 -14.67 -1.93
N VAL A 148 46.41 -14.49 -0.99
CA VAL A 148 47.46 -15.49 -0.71
C VAL A 148 46.88 -16.65 0.08
N ASN A 149 46.11 -16.35 1.10
CA ASN A 149 45.48 -17.33 1.97
C ASN A 149 44.07 -17.74 1.49
N MET A 150 43.57 -17.14 0.36
CA MET A 150 42.24 -17.37 -0.18
C MET A 150 41.13 -17.20 0.88
N GLN A 151 41.15 -16.05 1.56
CA GLN A 151 40.21 -15.74 2.65
C GLN A 151 39.69 -14.31 2.56
N VAL A 152 38.51 -14.09 3.13
CA VAL A 152 37.91 -12.76 3.32
C VAL A 152 37.97 -12.43 4.80
N LEU A 153 38.71 -11.39 5.15
CA LEU A 153 38.86 -10.91 6.52
C LEU A 153 37.92 -9.71 6.73
N VAL A 154 37.10 -9.79 7.74
CA VAL A 154 36.24 -8.69 8.21
C VAL A 154 36.74 -8.25 9.55
N GLN A 155 37.18 -7.01 9.65
CA GLN A 155 37.62 -6.41 10.91
C GLN A 155 36.59 -5.41 11.40
N LEU A 156 35.91 -5.73 12.51
CA LEU A 156 34.84 -4.92 13.07
C LEU A 156 35.36 -3.69 13.80
N ASN A 157 34.68 -2.56 13.63
CA ASN A 157 34.97 -1.33 14.36
C ASN A 157 34.05 -1.23 15.58
N THR A 158 34.64 -1.43 16.76
CA THR A 158 33.92 -1.41 18.05
C THR A 158 33.18 -0.09 18.30
N GLN A 159 33.77 1.05 17.87
CA GLN A 159 33.12 2.36 18.05
C GLN A 159 31.83 2.51 17.27
N VAL A 160 31.74 1.91 16.09
CA VAL A 160 30.52 1.91 15.27
C VAL A 160 29.46 0.98 15.89
N CYS A 161 29.90 -0.19 16.36
CA CYS A 161 29.04 -1.15 17.05
C CYS A 161 28.41 -0.51 18.31
N ASP A 162 29.21 0.18 19.13
CA ASP A 162 28.71 0.86 20.33
C ASP A 162 27.70 1.98 20.01
N ARG A 163 27.96 2.74 18.93
CA ARG A 163 27.00 3.78 18.47
C ARG A 163 25.65 3.24 18.07
N ARG A 164 25.61 2.08 17.39
CA ARG A 164 24.38 1.41 16.95
C ARG A 164 23.81 0.46 18.00
N LYS A 165 24.40 0.42 19.22
CA LYS A 165 23.98 -0.43 20.34
C LYS A 165 23.89 -1.92 19.99
N ILE A 166 24.79 -2.40 19.14
CA ILE A 166 24.92 -3.82 18.81
C ILE A 166 26.25 -4.35 19.40
N THR A 167 26.21 -5.53 20.00
CA THR A 167 27.41 -6.15 20.54
C THR A 167 28.19 -6.86 19.44
N VAL A 168 29.53 -6.83 19.55
CA VAL A 168 30.40 -7.56 18.61
C VAL A 168 30.03 -9.05 18.58
N GLU A 169 29.66 -9.62 19.72
CA GLU A 169 29.25 -11.03 19.84
C GLU A 169 28.00 -11.34 19.02
N GLU A 170 27.01 -10.44 19.00
CA GLU A 170 25.81 -10.59 18.17
C GLU A 170 26.12 -10.57 16.67
N ILE A 171 27.05 -9.73 16.23
CA ILE A 171 27.49 -9.67 14.83
C ILE A 171 28.18 -10.98 14.46
N LEU A 172 29.09 -11.44 15.32
CA LEU A 172 29.83 -12.69 15.11
C LEU A 172 28.93 -13.94 15.05
N ASP A 173 27.80 -13.91 15.74
CA ASP A 173 26.81 -15.01 15.72
C ASP A 173 25.81 -14.89 14.55
N LYS A 174 25.32 -13.70 14.26
CA LYS A 174 24.28 -13.46 13.22
C LYS A 174 24.84 -13.52 11.80
N ALA A 175 26.01 -12.93 11.53
CA ALA A 175 26.56 -12.83 10.19
C ALA A 175 26.79 -14.22 9.54
N PRO A 176 27.45 -15.19 10.20
CA PRO A 176 27.64 -16.52 9.61
C PRO A 176 26.32 -17.28 9.39
N LYS A 177 25.32 -17.10 10.27
CA LYS A 177 24.01 -17.76 10.14
C LYS A 177 23.28 -17.25 8.91
N LYS A 178 23.15 -15.91 8.76
CA LYS A 178 22.50 -15.29 7.58
C LYS A 178 23.19 -15.65 6.27
N ILE A 179 24.51 -15.80 6.28
CA ILE A 179 25.27 -16.23 5.10
C ILE A 179 24.92 -17.67 4.72
N ARG A 180 24.76 -18.57 5.67
CA ARG A 180 24.42 -19.99 5.43
C ARG A 180 22.98 -20.20 4.92
N ASP A 181 22.03 -19.35 5.30
CA ASP A 181 20.62 -19.51 4.95
C ASP A 181 20.33 -19.32 3.46
N ARG A 182 21.19 -18.61 2.73
CA ARG A 182 21.05 -18.48 1.26
C ARG A 182 21.66 -19.67 0.51
N HIS A 183 20.85 -20.29 -0.33
CA HIS A 183 21.12 -21.57 -1.01
C HIS A 183 22.46 -21.69 -1.76
N HIS A 184 23.07 -20.59 -2.21
CA HIS A 184 24.31 -20.61 -3.01
C HIS A 184 25.61 -20.71 -2.17
N TYR A 185 25.54 -20.47 -0.85
CA TYR A 185 26.73 -20.33 -0.01
C TYR A 185 26.71 -21.24 1.24
N ARG A 186 26.02 -22.37 1.18
CA ARG A 186 25.97 -23.38 2.27
C ARG A 186 27.31 -24.02 2.56
N ASP A 187 28.27 -23.91 1.66
CA ASP A 187 29.51 -24.67 1.63
C ASP A 187 30.75 -23.79 1.90
N PHE A 188 30.68 -22.82 2.82
CA PHE A 188 31.89 -22.12 3.25
C PHE A 188 32.17 -22.37 4.73
N GLU A 189 33.46 -22.25 5.07
CA GLU A 189 33.98 -22.35 6.41
C GLU A 189 34.22 -20.94 6.95
N PHE A 190 34.03 -20.73 8.24
CA PHE A 190 34.32 -19.46 8.88
C PHE A 190 35.00 -19.68 10.23
N GLU A 191 35.89 -18.75 10.58
CA GLU A 191 36.53 -18.68 11.88
C GLU A 191 36.19 -17.34 12.53
N THR A 192 35.82 -17.38 13.81
CA THR A 192 35.50 -16.20 14.59
C THR A 192 36.60 -15.94 15.63
N ASN A 193 37.10 -14.72 15.67
CA ASN A 193 38.10 -14.32 16.69
C ASN A 193 37.52 -13.18 17.56
N LEU A 194 36.98 -13.55 18.70
CA LEU A 194 36.39 -12.62 19.67
C LEU A 194 37.38 -11.58 20.19
N LYS A 195 38.62 -11.97 20.46
CA LYS A 195 39.64 -11.06 21.00
C LYS A 195 40.11 -10.02 20.00
N GLY A 196 40.04 -10.31 18.71
CA GLY A 196 40.41 -9.42 17.62
C GLY A 196 39.21 -8.73 16.93
N ALA A 197 37.97 -8.98 17.39
CA ALA A 197 36.73 -8.50 16.72
C ALA A 197 36.78 -8.74 15.21
N SER A 198 37.23 -9.93 14.79
CA SER A 198 37.42 -10.25 13.38
C SER A 198 36.70 -11.55 12.99
N LEU A 199 36.14 -11.56 11.76
CA LEU A 199 35.56 -12.72 11.10
C LEU A 199 36.42 -13.07 9.90
N VAL A 200 36.69 -14.35 9.72
CA VAL A 200 37.42 -14.88 8.57
C VAL A 200 36.55 -15.88 7.87
N PHE A 201 36.32 -15.68 6.58
CA PHE A 201 35.53 -16.56 5.73
C PHE A 201 36.42 -17.23 4.70
N PHE A 202 36.23 -18.55 4.52
CA PHE A 202 36.96 -19.36 3.57
C PHE A 202 35.98 -19.98 2.56
N PRO A 203 36.22 -19.83 1.25
CA PRO A 203 35.46 -20.57 0.26
C PRO A 203 35.87 -22.06 0.31
N LYS A 204 34.90 -22.96 0.24
CA LYS A 204 35.15 -24.42 0.23
C LYS A 204 36.03 -24.83 -0.95
N ASN A 205 35.87 -24.19 -2.09
CA ASN A 205 36.71 -24.39 -3.27
C ASN A 205 37.78 -23.28 -3.31
N ARG A 206 38.91 -23.54 -2.68
CA ARG A 206 40.04 -22.59 -2.55
C ARG A 206 40.83 -22.38 -3.84
N GLU A 207 40.44 -23.00 -4.96
CA GLU A 207 41.16 -22.92 -6.23
C GLU A 207 40.66 -21.81 -7.16
N SER A 208 39.50 -21.18 -6.87
CA SER A 208 38.88 -20.19 -7.74
C SER A 208 38.84 -18.79 -7.12
N TYR A 209 39.62 -17.87 -7.69
CA TYR A 209 39.54 -16.46 -7.35
C TYR A 209 38.16 -15.86 -7.59
N GLN A 210 37.41 -16.33 -8.60
CA GLN A 210 36.04 -15.86 -8.87
C GLN A 210 35.12 -16.13 -7.69
N ASN A 211 35.21 -17.31 -7.08
CA ASN A 211 34.41 -17.67 -5.91
C ASN A 211 34.77 -16.79 -4.70
N LEU A 212 36.05 -16.45 -4.54
CA LEU A 212 36.54 -15.59 -3.48
C LEU A 212 35.96 -14.17 -3.62
N PHE A 213 35.98 -13.59 -4.82
CA PHE A 213 35.40 -12.27 -5.05
C PHE A 213 33.90 -12.26 -4.89
N GLN A 214 33.19 -13.26 -5.41
CA GLN A 214 31.74 -13.38 -5.22
C GLN A 214 31.37 -13.50 -3.73
N MET A 215 32.14 -14.27 -2.97
CA MET A 215 31.96 -14.39 -1.53
C MET A 215 32.22 -13.04 -0.81
N ALA A 216 33.27 -12.33 -1.19
CA ALA A 216 33.59 -11.03 -0.60
C ALA A 216 32.47 -9.99 -0.84
N GLU A 217 31.92 -9.96 -2.07
CA GLU A 217 30.78 -9.11 -2.41
C GLU A 217 29.55 -9.49 -1.61
N TYR A 218 29.31 -10.79 -1.48
CA TYR A 218 28.20 -11.29 -0.69
C TYR A 218 28.33 -10.95 0.81
N VAL A 219 29.49 -11.22 1.41
CA VAL A 219 29.81 -10.90 2.81
C VAL A 219 29.66 -9.40 3.07
N ARG A 220 30.04 -8.57 2.09
CA ARG A 220 29.91 -7.11 2.18
C ARG A 220 28.45 -6.66 2.36
N ASN A 221 27.52 -7.30 1.65
CA ASN A 221 26.13 -6.90 1.58
C ASN A 221 25.22 -7.67 2.56
N VAL A 222 25.79 -8.51 3.43
CA VAL A 222 25.01 -9.21 4.46
C VAL A 222 24.48 -8.22 5.48
N ILE A 223 23.18 -8.17 5.63
CA ILE A 223 22.49 -7.34 6.63
C ILE A 223 22.64 -7.99 8.00
N VAL A 224 23.29 -7.32 8.92
CA VAL A 224 23.54 -7.83 10.29
C VAL A 224 22.53 -7.27 11.28
N GLN A 225 22.15 -6.02 11.12
CA GLN A 225 21.15 -5.33 11.94
C GLN A 225 20.04 -4.81 11.05
N GLY A 226 18.83 -4.70 11.61
CA GLY A 226 17.68 -4.18 10.89
C GLY A 226 16.88 -5.24 10.16
N ILE A 227 15.90 -4.76 9.42
CA ILE A 227 14.93 -5.53 8.64
C ILE A 227 15.38 -5.52 7.19
N ASP A 228 15.42 -6.70 6.56
CA ASP A 228 15.65 -6.83 5.13
C ASP A 228 14.58 -6.00 4.38
N ASP A 229 14.92 -5.42 3.24
CA ASP A 229 14.07 -4.57 2.39
C ASP A 229 13.85 -3.11 2.88
N ILE A 230 14.38 -2.68 4.01
CA ILE A 230 14.35 -1.29 4.47
C ILE A 230 15.76 -0.68 4.39
N GLU A 231 16.03 0.04 3.31
CA GLU A 231 17.37 0.58 3.04
C GLU A 231 17.73 1.77 3.94
N ARG A 232 16.75 2.63 4.24
CA ARG A 232 16.99 3.89 4.96
C ARG A 232 15.80 4.27 5.82
N VAL A 233 16.09 4.85 6.99
CA VAL A 233 15.09 5.40 7.92
C VAL A 233 15.40 6.86 8.25
N VAL A 234 14.44 7.74 8.00
CA VAL A 234 14.52 9.18 8.29
C VAL A 234 13.63 9.52 9.47
N VAL A 235 14.23 10.05 10.53
CA VAL A 235 13.50 10.48 11.75
C VAL A 235 13.11 11.95 11.62
N ARG A 236 11.81 12.27 11.68
CA ARG A 236 11.29 13.63 11.65
C ARG A 236 10.46 13.94 12.89
N LYS A 237 10.39 15.22 13.20
CA LYS A 237 9.50 15.71 14.24
C LYS A 237 8.36 16.50 13.61
N GLU A 238 7.15 15.98 13.72
CA GLU A 238 5.92 16.61 13.21
C GLU A 238 4.90 16.71 14.34
N ASN A 239 4.25 17.85 14.47
CA ASN A 239 3.23 18.12 15.52
C ASN A 239 3.68 17.80 16.97
N GLY A 240 4.99 17.82 17.23
CA GLY A 240 5.54 17.46 18.54
C GLY A 240 5.92 16.00 18.72
N GLU A 241 5.55 15.12 17.78
CA GLU A 241 5.84 13.69 17.75
C GLU A 241 7.02 13.37 16.82
N TYR A 242 7.82 12.36 17.17
CA TYR A 242 8.83 11.81 16.27
C TYR A 242 8.20 10.70 15.42
N ILE A 243 8.28 10.86 14.10
CA ILE A 243 7.78 9.93 13.10
C ILE A 243 8.95 9.40 12.28
N LEU A 244 8.93 8.11 11.94
CA LEU A 244 9.94 7.47 11.12
C LEU A 244 9.39 7.27 9.71
N TYR A 245 10.12 7.76 8.71
CA TYR A 245 9.86 7.53 7.31
C TYR A 245 10.90 6.56 6.77
N THR A 246 10.46 5.49 6.11
CA THR A 246 11.36 4.47 5.58
C THR A 246 11.41 4.50 4.05
N GLU A 247 12.56 4.18 3.50
CA GLU A 247 12.76 3.80 2.12
C GLU A 247 12.84 2.27 2.08
N GLY A 248 11.83 1.66 1.49
CA GLY A 248 11.55 0.24 1.63
C GLY A 248 10.33 -0.05 2.50
N SER A 249 9.74 -1.25 2.36
CA SER A 249 8.60 -1.68 3.16
C SER A 249 8.72 -3.14 3.57
N ASN A 250 8.47 -3.41 4.86
CA ASN A 250 8.28 -4.74 5.44
C ASN A 250 7.42 -4.60 6.70
N LEU A 251 6.12 -4.54 6.51
CA LEU A 251 5.16 -4.24 7.56
C LEU A 251 5.16 -5.34 8.64
N LYS A 252 5.31 -6.60 8.23
CA LYS A 252 5.26 -7.76 9.12
C LYS A 252 6.37 -7.71 10.16
N ASP A 253 7.60 -7.47 9.73
CA ASP A 253 8.75 -7.49 10.64
C ASP A 253 8.82 -6.19 11.47
N VAL A 254 8.37 -5.06 10.90
CA VAL A 254 8.28 -3.78 11.62
C VAL A 254 7.30 -3.85 12.79
N PHE A 255 6.21 -4.58 12.66
CA PHE A 255 5.27 -4.80 13.77
C PHE A 255 5.84 -5.62 14.92
N GLY A 256 6.91 -6.38 14.68
CA GLY A 256 7.66 -7.09 15.73
C GLY A 256 8.62 -6.21 16.54
N VAL A 257 8.86 -4.95 16.12
CA VAL A 257 9.81 -4.06 16.78
C VAL A 257 9.16 -3.37 17.98
N GLU A 258 9.83 -3.40 19.13
CA GLU A 258 9.37 -2.72 20.34
C GLU A 258 9.29 -1.19 20.14
N GLY A 259 8.19 -0.58 20.53
CA GLY A 259 7.98 0.86 20.45
C GLY A 259 7.26 1.35 19.21
N VAL A 260 6.93 0.47 18.26
CA VAL A 260 6.12 0.79 17.06
C VAL A 260 4.63 0.71 17.39
N ASP A 261 3.89 1.74 16.99
CA ASP A 261 2.42 1.76 17.06
C ASP A 261 1.83 1.11 15.81
N MET A 262 1.37 -0.13 15.95
CA MET A 262 0.80 -0.92 14.86
C MET A 262 -0.48 -0.30 14.29
N ALA A 263 -1.28 0.40 15.12
CA ALA A 263 -2.57 0.95 14.71
C ALA A 263 -2.43 2.19 13.81
N ARG A 264 -1.36 2.96 14.00
CA ARG A 264 -1.12 4.21 13.27
C ARG A 264 -0.15 4.04 12.10
N THR A 265 0.69 3.00 12.13
CA THR A 265 1.71 2.76 11.09
C THR A 265 1.06 2.45 9.75
N ARG A 266 1.57 3.07 8.68
CA ARG A 266 1.06 2.95 7.31
C ARG A 266 2.18 2.60 6.35
N SER A 267 1.84 1.82 5.33
CA SER A 267 2.70 1.51 4.18
C SER A 267 2.01 1.96 2.89
N ASN A 268 2.77 2.25 1.86
CA ASN A 268 2.22 2.49 0.52
C ASN A 268 2.11 1.19 -0.30
N ASN A 269 2.54 0.05 0.23
CA ASN A 269 2.47 -1.26 -0.43
C ASN A 269 1.13 -1.95 -0.11
N ILE A 270 0.18 -1.87 -1.04
CA ILE A 270 -1.17 -2.40 -0.88
C ILE A 270 -1.18 -3.92 -0.74
N ALA A 271 -0.33 -4.62 -1.51
CA ALA A 271 -0.26 -6.07 -1.46
C ALA A 271 0.18 -6.57 -0.08
N GLU A 272 1.17 -5.92 0.50
CA GLU A 272 1.68 -6.22 1.84
C GLU A 272 0.64 -5.93 2.94
N ILE A 273 -0.07 -4.80 2.83
CA ILE A 273 -1.17 -4.45 3.75
C ILE A 273 -2.26 -5.52 3.70
N SER A 274 -2.65 -5.95 2.49
CA SER A 274 -3.65 -6.99 2.29
C SER A 274 -3.22 -8.34 2.88
N GLU A 275 -1.95 -8.70 2.76
CA GLU A 275 -1.40 -9.95 3.30
C GLU A 275 -1.32 -9.94 4.83
N VAL A 276 -0.88 -8.83 5.44
CA VAL A 276 -0.63 -8.74 6.88
C VAL A 276 -1.88 -8.37 7.67
N LEU A 277 -2.66 -7.40 7.20
CA LEU A 277 -3.82 -6.84 7.90
C LEU A 277 -5.16 -7.30 7.36
N GLY A 278 -5.16 -8.00 6.22
CA GLY A 278 -6.34 -8.50 5.56
C GLY A 278 -6.88 -7.59 4.45
N ILE A 279 -7.84 -8.14 3.67
CA ILE A 279 -8.35 -7.52 2.44
C ILE A 279 -9.05 -6.17 2.68
N GLU A 280 -9.78 -6.03 3.80
CA GLU A 280 -10.46 -4.77 4.15
C GLU A 280 -9.46 -3.63 4.42
N ALA A 281 -8.32 -3.95 5.03
CA ALA A 281 -7.25 -2.97 5.20
C ALA A 281 -6.62 -2.62 3.84
N GLY A 282 -6.43 -3.60 2.96
CA GLY A 282 -5.97 -3.39 1.59
C GLY A 282 -6.92 -2.50 0.79
N ARG A 283 -8.24 -2.74 0.89
CA ARG A 283 -9.28 -1.89 0.30
C ARG A 283 -9.18 -0.43 0.77
N ASN A 284 -9.08 -0.24 2.08
CA ASN A 284 -8.96 1.11 2.63
C ASN A 284 -7.64 1.79 2.21
N ALA A 285 -6.55 1.03 2.12
CA ALA A 285 -5.28 1.54 1.63
C ALA A 285 -5.37 1.99 0.16
N ILE A 286 -6.07 1.26 -0.71
CA ILE A 286 -6.32 1.67 -2.10
C ILE A 286 -7.05 3.02 -2.12
N ILE A 287 -8.09 3.18 -1.30
CA ILE A 287 -8.87 4.41 -1.23
C ILE A 287 -8.01 5.59 -0.75
N ASP A 288 -7.30 5.40 0.36
CA ASP A 288 -6.48 6.45 0.97
C ASP A 288 -5.34 6.90 0.04
N GLU A 289 -4.62 5.96 -0.58
CA GLU A 289 -3.54 6.23 -1.52
C GLU A 289 -4.04 6.92 -2.80
N ALA A 290 -5.15 6.46 -3.37
CA ALA A 290 -5.73 7.10 -4.55
C ALA A 290 -6.20 8.53 -4.25
N ILE A 291 -6.87 8.76 -3.12
CA ILE A 291 -7.30 10.09 -2.69
C ILE A 291 -6.08 11.00 -2.44
N SER A 292 -5.05 10.49 -1.76
CA SER A 292 -3.82 11.25 -1.49
C SER A 292 -3.17 11.69 -2.79
N THR A 293 -3.00 10.75 -3.73
CA THR A 293 -2.40 11.02 -5.05
C THR A 293 -3.18 12.08 -5.84
N LEU A 294 -4.51 12.03 -5.83
CA LEU A 294 -5.35 13.03 -6.48
C LEU A 294 -5.27 14.40 -5.81
N ARG A 295 -5.33 14.45 -4.49
CA ARG A 295 -5.24 15.70 -3.71
C ARG A 295 -3.91 16.41 -3.88
N GLU A 296 -2.80 15.68 -3.95
CA GLU A 296 -1.47 16.24 -4.19
C GLU A 296 -1.37 16.94 -5.55
N GLN A 297 -2.15 16.49 -6.54
CA GLN A 297 -2.28 17.13 -7.83
C GLN A 297 -3.32 18.26 -7.86
N GLY A 298 -3.95 18.57 -6.72
CA GLY A 298 -4.99 19.58 -6.62
C GLY A 298 -6.34 19.17 -7.25
N ILE A 299 -6.53 17.87 -7.49
CA ILE A 299 -7.73 17.32 -8.10
C ILE A 299 -8.68 16.82 -7.02
N SER A 300 -9.95 17.21 -7.12
CA SER A 300 -11.01 16.76 -6.21
C SER A 300 -11.95 15.81 -6.96
N VAL A 301 -11.92 14.54 -6.58
CA VAL A 301 -12.85 13.50 -7.06
C VAL A 301 -13.67 13.02 -5.88
N ASP A 302 -14.95 12.72 -6.09
CA ASP A 302 -15.81 12.18 -5.03
C ASP A 302 -15.29 10.80 -4.61
N VAL A 303 -15.12 10.61 -3.31
CA VAL A 303 -14.58 9.38 -2.73
C VAL A 303 -15.38 8.13 -3.12
N ARG A 304 -16.69 8.27 -3.36
CA ARG A 304 -17.57 7.15 -3.71
C ARG A 304 -17.18 6.46 -5.01
N HIS A 305 -16.66 7.20 -5.99
CA HIS A 305 -16.13 6.61 -7.24
C HIS A 305 -14.91 5.74 -6.99
N ILE A 306 -14.01 6.22 -6.14
CA ILE A 306 -12.80 5.47 -5.76
C ILE A 306 -13.17 4.25 -4.92
N MET A 307 -14.12 4.39 -3.98
CA MET A 307 -14.63 3.29 -3.17
C MET A 307 -15.21 2.17 -4.05
N LEU A 308 -16.02 2.52 -5.05
CA LEU A 308 -16.60 1.53 -5.96
C LEU A 308 -15.52 0.73 -6.70
N VAL A 309 -14.48 1.41 -7.16
CA VAL A 309 -13.34 0.75 -7.83
C VAL A 309 -12.58 -0.15 -6.86
N ALA A 310 -12.28 0.34 -5.64
CA ALA A 310 -11.61 -0.45 -4.62
C ALA A 310 -12.43 -1.69 -4.19
N ASP A 311 -13.76 -1.55 -4.09
CA ASP A 311 -14.67 -2.66 -3.80
C ASP A 311 -14.58 -3.75 -4.87
N MET A 312 -14.59 -3.36 -6.14
CA MET A 312 -14.44 -4.30 -7.26
C MET A 312 -13.06 -4.97 -7.28
N MET A 313 -11.99 -4.24 -6.93
CA MET A 313 -10.65 -4.81 -6.88
C MET A 313 -10.47 -5.84 -5.76
N CYS A 314 -11.23 -5.73 -4.67
CA CYS A 314 -11.08 -6.55 -3.47
C CYS A 314 -12.21 -7.58 -3.28
N MET A 315 -13.16 -7.70 -4.21
CA MET A 315 -14.39 -8.49 -4.07
C MET A 315 -14.12 -9.98 -3.81
N ASP A 316 -13.09 -10.54 -4.43
CA ASP A 316 -12.78 -11.96 -4.34
C ASP A 316 -11.89 -12.34 -3.14
N GLY A 317 -11.58 -11.37 -2.26
CA GLY A 317 -10.69 -11.59 -1.10
C GLY A 317 -9.20 -11.43 -1.39
N GLU A 318 -8.84 -11.16 -2.64
CA GLU A 318 -7.49 -10.78 -3.08
C GLU A 318 -7.56 -9.48 -3.85
N VAL A 319 -6.48 -8.70 -3.83
CA VAL A 319 -6.40 -7.45 -4.59
C VAL A 319 -6.11 -7.77 -6.05
N LYS A 320 -7.12 -7.58 -6.92
CA LYS A 320 -7.02 -7.81 -8.35
C LYS A 320 -6.85 -6.50 -9.12
N GLN A 321 -6.04 -6.54 -10.17
CA GLN A 321 -5.93 -5.41 -11.10
C GLN A 321 -7.19 -5.23 -11.93
N ILE A 322 -7.46 -4.00 -12.41
CA ILE A 322 -8.62 -3.72 -13.26
C ILE A 322 -8.39 -4.23 -14.69
N GLY A 323 -7.14 -4.42 -15.11
CA GLY A 323 -6.76 -4.79 -16.46
C GLY A 323 -7.15 -6.21 -16.90
N ARG A 324 -6.61 -6.61 -18.06
CA ARG A 324 -6.91 -7.88 -18.74
C ARG A 324 -6.63 -9.16 -17.93
N HIS A 325 -5.67 -9.10 -17.01
CA HIS A 325 -5.29 -10.22 -16.15
C HIS A 325 -6.00 -10.19 -14.78
N GLY A 326 -7.00 -9.34 -14.62
CA GLY A 326 -7.81 -9.22 -13.42
C GLY A 326 -9.29 -9.12 -13.76
N ILE A 327 -9.96 -8.14 -13.18
CA ILE A 327 -11.43 -8.00 -13.23
C ILE A 327 -11.99 -8.00 -14.66
N ALA A 328 -11.32 -7.31 -15.59
CA ALA A 328 -11.80 -7.24 -16.98
C ALA A 328 -11.69 -8.57 -17.72
N GLY A 329 -10.70 -9.41 -17.38
CA GLY A 329 -10.52 -10.75 -17.99
C GLY A 329 -11.36 -11.84 -17.36
N GLU A 330 -11.90 -11.62 -16.17
CA GLU A 330 -12.72 -12.59 -15.42
C GLU A 330 -14.24 -12.33 -15.53
N LYS A 331 -14.66 -11.40 -16.42
CA LYS A 331 -16.08 -11.15 -16.65
C LYS A 331 -16.80 -12.42 -17.13
N GLU A 332 -18.01 -12.63 -16.67
CA GLU A 332 -18.83 -13.78 -17.08
C GLU A 332 -19.15 -13.76 -18.57
N SER A 333 -19.42 -12.57 -19.16
CA SER A 333 -19.72 -12.45 -20.58
C SER A 333 -18.51 -12.68 -21.46
N VAL A 334 -18.63 -13.67 -22.35
CA VAL A 334 -17.62 -14.03 -23.37
C VAL A 334 -17.39 -12.88 -24.35
N LEU A 335 -18.48 -12.23 -24.79
CA LEU A 335 -18.41 -11.11 -25.73
C LEU A 335 -17.72 -9.90 -25.11
N SER A 336 -17.98 -9.62 -23.82
CA SER A 336 -17.33 -8.54 -23.10
C SER A 336 -15.84 -8.79 -22.90
N ARG A 337 -15.42 -10.03 -22.55
CA ARG A 337 -14.01 -10.43 -22.47
C ARG A 337 -13.31 -10.29 -23.83
N ALA A 338 -13.94 -10.84 -24.88
CA ALA A 338 -13.40 -10.83 -26.23
C ALA A 338 -13.28 -9.42 -26.83
N ALA A 339 -14.18 -8.51 -26.48
CA ALA A 339 -14.15 -7.12 -26.96
C ALA A 339 -13.03 -6.29 -26.32
N PHE A 340 -12.58 -6.67 -25.12
CA PHE A 340 -11.58 -5.91 -24.40
C PHE A 340 -10.17 -6.18 -24.95
N GLU A 341 -9.71 -7.45 -24.97
CA GLU A 341 -8.41 -7.85 -25.53
C GLU A 341 -8.39 -9.35 -25.84
N VAL A 342 -7.45 -9.80 -26.65
CA VAL A 342 -7.18 -11.21 -27.00
C VAL A 342 -8.42 -11.94 -27.55
N THR A 343 -9.17 -11.25 -28.40
CA THR A 343 -10.48 -11.65 -28.94
C THR A 343 -10.55 -13.10 -29.40
N VAL A 344 -9.59 -13.53 -30.22
CA VAL A 344 -9.61 -14.87 -30.84
C VAL A 344 -9.52 -15.99 -29.81
N ASN A 345 -8.62 -15.85 -28.83
CA ASN A 345 -8.43 -16.89 -27.81
C ASN A 345 -9.67 -17.02 -26.93
N HIS A 346 -10.24 -15.90 -26.46
CA HIS A 346 -11.46 -15.93 -25.65
C HIS A 346 -12.65 -16.56 -26.38
N LEU A 347 -12.84 -16.24 -27.67
CA LEU A 347 -13.90 -16.84 -28.47
C LEU A 347 -13.67 -18.34 -28.71
N LEU A 348 -12.41 -18.74 -28.89
CA LEU A 348 -12.04 -20.14 -29.13
C LEU A 348 -12.22 -20.97 -27.86
N ASP A 349 -11.77 -20.47 -26.72
CA ASP A 349 -11.92 -21.11 -25.43
C ASP A 349 -13.40 -21.26 -25.06
N ALA A 350 -14.21 -20.21 -25.25
CA ALA A 350 -15.64 -20.24 -25.03
C ALA A 350 -16.35 -21.23 -25.96
N ALA A 351 -15.95 -21.31 -27.23
CA ALA A 351 -16.51 -22.27 -28.17
C ALA A 351 -16.17 -23.73 -27.77
N VAL A 352 -14.95 -23.97 -27.27
CA VAL A 352 -14.55 -25.29 -26.75
C VAL A 352 -15.29 -25.65 -25.47
N ALA A 353 -15.46 -24.69 -24.57
CA ALA A 353 -16.17 -24.87 -23.30
C ALA A 353 -17.71 -24.88 -23.46
N ASN A 354 -18.24 -24.51 -24.64
CA ASN A 354 -19.66 -24.33 -24.89
C ASN A 354 -20.33 -23.34 -23.90
N GLU A 355 -19.65 -22.20 -23.65
CA GLU A 355 -20.17 -21.15 -22.77
C GLU A 355 -21.37 -20.44 -23.42
N VAL A 356 -22.32 -20.02 -22.59
CA VAL A 356 -23.54 -19.28 -23.03
C VAL A 356 -23.44 -17.87 -22.47
N ASP A 357 -23.55 -16.85 -23.32
CA ASP A 357 -23.60 -15.45 -22.92
C ASP A 357 -25.04 -14.99 -22.72
N VAL A 358 -25.35 -14.50 -21.54
CA VAL A 358 -26.74 -14.09 -21.16
C VAL A 358 -27.08 -12.68 -21.65
N LEU A 359 -26.11 -11.91 -22.14
CA LEU A 359 -26.29 -10.57 -22.69
C LEU A 359 -26.86 -9.56 -21.68
N GLU A 360 -26.37 -9.59 -20.43
CA GLU A 360 -26.83 -8.67 -19.38
C GLU A 360 -26.11 -7.32 -19.40
N GLY A 361 -24.86 -7.28 -19.85
CA GLY A 361 -24.01 -6.09 -19.81
C GLY A 361 -24.21 -5.14 -21.00
N VAL A 362 -23.47 -4.04 -20.95
CA VAL A 362 -23.55 -2.98 -21.99
C VAL A 362 -22.84 -3.42 -23.28
N THR A 363 -21.63 -3.93 -23.17
CA THR A 363 -20.75 -4.22 -24.32
C THR A 363 -21.34 -5.29 -25.22
N GLU A 364 -21.81 -6.40 -24.67
CA GLU A 364 -22.40 -7.51 -25.38
C GLU A 364 -23.69 -7.10 -26.10
N ASN A 365 -24.54 -6.31 -25.46
CA ASN A 365 -25.78 -5.81 -26.08
C ASN A 365 -25.49 -4.85 -27.24
N VAL A 366 -24.46 -4.00 -27.11
CA VAL A 366 -24.03 -3.12 -28.22
C VAL A 366 -23.50 -3.94 -29.39
N ILE A 367 -22.68 -4.98 -29.13
CA ILE A 367 -22.13 -5.84 -30.18
C ILE A 367 -23.24 -6.55 -30.96
N VAL A 368 -24.26 -7.07 -30.25
CA VAL A 368 -25.36 -7.80 -30.84
C VAL A 368 -26.42 -6.87 -31.45
N GLY A 369 -26.40 -5.57 -31.13
CA GLY A 369 -27.33 -4.57 -31.60
C GLY A 369 -28.69 -4.58 -30.87
N GLN A 370 -28.69 -5.01 -29.59
CA GLN A 370 -29.86 -4.99 -28.73
C GLN A 370 -29.86 -3.73 -27.82
N PRO A 371 -31.05 -3.29 -27.34
CA PRO A 371 -31.14 -2.19 -26.41
C PRO A 371 -30.48 -2.57 -25.09
N ILE A 372 -29.71 -1.62 -24.52
CA ILE A 372 -29.02 -1.78 -23.26
C ILE A 372 -30.03 -1.73 -22.12
N GLN A 373 -29.95 -2.66 -21.15
CA GLN A 373 -30.82 -2.70 -19.97
C GLN A 373 -30.26 -1.86 -18.83
N LEU A 374 -29.87 -0.61 -19.11
CA LEU A 374 -29.35 0.37 -18.16
C LEU A 374 -29.90 1.76 -18.47
N GLY A 375 -29.98 2.63 -17.45
CA GLY A 375 -30.53 3.96 -17.60
C GLY A 375 -31.96 3.96 -18.12
N THR A 376 -32.25 4.74 -19.14
CA THR A 376 -33.62 4.82 -19.75
C THR A 376 -34.04 3.53 -20.42
N GLY A 377 -33.13 2.62 -20.76
CA GLY A 377 -33.43 1.32 -21.39
C GLY A 377 -34.03 0.28 -20.43
N ASP A 378 -33.82 0.43 -19.12
CA ASP A 378 -34.39 -0.45 -18.09
C ASP A 378 -35.72 0.07 -17.53
N VAL A 379 -36.17 1.27 -17.95
CA VAL A 379 -37.42 1.88 -17.50
C VAL A 379 -38.61 1.25 -18.24
N ARG A 380 -39.42 0.48 -17.52
CA ARG A 380 -40.66 -0.09 -18.03
C ARG A 380 -41.84 0.85 -17.76
N LEU A 381 -42.42 1.40 -18.81
CA LEU A 381 -43.59 2.26 -18.70
C LEU A 381 -44.85 1.41 -18.57
N VAL A 382 -45.61 1.62 -17.49
CA VAL A 382 -46.90 0.96 -17.25
C VAL A 382 -48.02 2.01 -17.31
N ALA A 383 -49.01 1.77 -18.16
CA ALA A 383 -50.16 2.64 -18.21
C ALA A 383 -50.96 2.59 -16.89
N ARG A 384 -51.16 3.75 -16.25
CA ARG A 384 -52.01 3.84 -15.07
C ARG A 384 -53.47 3.89 -15.52
N PRO A 385 -54.32 2.95 -15.11
CA PRO A 385 -55.74 3.04 -15.46
C PRO A 385 -56.31 4.35 -14.87
N ILE A 386 -56.87 5.17 -15.75
CA ILE A 386 -57.59 6.38 -15.35
C ILE A 386 -58.83 5.89 -14.59
N LYS A 387 -58.93 6.21 -13.30
CA LYS A 387 -60.11 5.96 -12.49
C LYS A 387 -61.21 6.96 -12.82
#